data_88255f857005b46abac96801d4690b9d
#
_entry.id   88255f857005b46abac96801d4690b9d
#
_cell.length_a   1.000
_cell.length_b   1.000
_cell.length_c   1.000
_cell.angle_alpha   90.00
_cell.angle_beta   90.00
_cell.angle_gamma   90.00
#
_symmetry.space_group_name_H-M   'P 1'
#
loop_
_entity.id
_entity.type
_entity.pdbx_description
1 polymer ?
#
loop_
_entity_poly.entity_id
_entity_poly.type
_entity_poly.pdbx_seq_one_letter_code
_entity_poly.pdbx_strand_id
1 'polypeptide(L)'
;MSNVATLPVADHAAMQADSISSTAIVLNDQNFERVLKFAEMMATAAVAVPQHLRGKPGDCLAIVMQATQWGMNPFAVAQKTHFVNGAIGYEAQLVNAVVQESGAIDGRFHYEYQGDGAGIACRVGAVIRGEREITWGEWLKASD
;
A
#
# COMPACT_ATOMS: atom_id res chain seq x y z
N MET A 1 -45.16 13.75 -10.70
CA MET A 1 -44.23 14.39 -9.73
C MET A 1 -43.42 13.30 -9.10
N SER A 2 -42.19 13.10 -9.63
CA SER A 2 -41.31 12.03 -9.17
C SER A 2 -40.50 12.52 -7.96
N ASN A 3 -40.70 11.86 -6.83
CA ASN A 3 -39.99 12.11 -5.59
C ASN A 3 -38.65 11.36 -5.66
N VAL A 4 -37.58 12.06 -6.01
CA VAL A 4 -36.23 11.50 -5.94
C VAL A 4 -35.79 11.58 -4.49
N ALA A 5 -35.81 10.44 -3.80
CA ALA A 5 -35.22 10.33 -2.46
C ALA A 5 -33.71 10.52 -2.56
N THR A 6 -33.20 11.63 -2.07
CA THR A 6 -31.79 11.88 -1.86
C THR A 6 -31.32 10.98 -0.72
N LEU A 7 -30.50 9.98 -1.04
CA LEU A 7 -29.80 9.19 -0.02
C LEU A 7 -28.79 10.11 0.71
N PRO A 8 -28.71 10.03 2.05
CA PRO A 8 -27.72 10.80 2.76
C PRO A 8 -26.32 10.35 2.35
N VAL A 9 -25.50 11.30 1.92
CA VAL A 9 -24.07 11.08 1.71
C VAL A 9 -23.49 10.74 3.06
N ALA A 10 -23.07 9.49 3.24
CA ALA A 10 -22.37 9.05 4.43
C ALA A 10 -21.11 9.91 4.61
N ASP A 11 -20.99 10.49 5.78
CA ASP A 11 -19.90 11.39 6.15
C ASP A 11 -18.59 10.59 6.16
N HIS A 12 -17.80 10.68 5.09
CA HIS A 12 -16.50 10.00 4.97
C HIS A 12 -15.50 10.40 6.08
N ALA A 13 -15.76 11.50 6.78
CA ALA A 13 -14.95 11.95 7.91
C ALA A 13 -15.05 11.03 9.14
N ALA A 14 -16.16 10.29 9.30
CA ALA A 14 -16.36 9.39 10.43
C ALA A 14 -15.68 8.01 10.25
N MET A 15 -15.28 7.63 9.04
CA MET A 15 -14.60 6.35 8.77
C MET A 15 -13.07 6.40 8.91
N GLN A 16 -12.49 7.57 9.12
CA GLN A 16 -11.03 7.73 9.31
C GLN A 16 -10.59 7.63 10.78
N ALA A 17 -11.49 7.36 11.71
CA ALA A 17 -11.20 7.46 13.14
C ALA A 17 -10.51 6.25 13.76
N ASP A 18 -10.41 5.10 13.08
CA ASP A 18 -9.80 3.88 13.64
C ASP A 18 -8.80 3.21 12.70
N SER A 19 -7.79 3.94 12.24
CA SER A 19 -6.57 3.27 11.76
C SER A 19 -5.86 2.69 12.99
N ILE A 20 -6.15 1.42 13.31
CA ILE A 20 -5.45 0.72 14.38
C ILE A 20 -3.97 0.67 13.96
N SER A 21 -3.14 1.44 14.65
CA SER A 21 -1.70 1.42 14.43
C SER A 21 -1.17 -0.01 14.60
N SER A 22 -0.27 -0.44 13.72
CA SER A 22 0.40 -1.74 13.87
C SER A 22 1.04 -1.89 15.25
N THR A 23 1.54 -0.80 15.83
CA THR A 23 2.06 -0.75 17.19
C THR A 23 0.97 -1.06 18.23
N ALA A 24 -0.25 -0.54 18.07
CA ALA A 24 -1.36 -0.82 18.98
C ALA A 24 -1.79 -2.30 18.91
N ILE A 25 -1.65 -2.96 17.76
CA ILE A 25 -1.91 -4.41 17.62
C ILE A 25 -0.89 -5.21 18.44
N VAL A 26 0.40 -4.89 18.32
CA VAL A 26 1.47 -5.59 19.05
C VAL A 26 1.34 -5.41 20.56
N LEU A 27 0.87 -4.26 21.02
CA LEU A 27 0.68 -3.98 22.44
C LEU A 27 -0.61 -4.56 23.04
N ASN A 28 -1.48 -5.16 22.22
CA ASN A 28 -2.72 -5.80 22.66
C ASN A 28 -2.68 -7.30 22.39
N ASP A 29 -2.50 -8.11 23.43
CA ASP A 29 -2.33 -9.56 23.34
C ASP A 29 -3.42 -10.25 22.53
N GLN A 30 -4.70 -9.89 22.74
CA GLN A 30 -5.80 -10.52 22.02
C GLN A 30 -5.81 -10.18 20.53
N ASN A 31 -5.49 -8.97 20.18
CA ASN A 31 -5.40 -8.55 18.79
C ASN A 31 -4.19 -9.17 18.10
N PHE A 32 -3.05 -9.24 18.79
CA PHE A 32 -1.86 -9.89 18.28
C PHE A 32 -2.07 -11.36 18.00
N GLU A 33 -2.70 -12.12 18.93
CA GLU A 33 -3.03 -13.53 18.72
C GLU A 33 -3.94 -13.74 17.48
N ARG A 34 -4.93 -12.87 17.28
CA ARG A 34 -5.81 -12.93 16.10
C ARG A 34 -5.04 -12.69 14.81
N VAL A 35 -4.17 -11.72 14.80
CA VAL A 35 -3.32 -11.39 13.64
C VAL A 35 -2.35 -12.53 13.36
N LEU A 36 -1.75 -13.12 14.40
CA LEU A 36 -0.86 -14.28 14.28
C LEU A 36 -1.58 -15.49 13.67
N LYS A 37 -2.75 -15.86 14.21
CA LYS A 37 -3.57 -16.96 13.67
C LYS A 37 -3.98 -16.70 12.21
N PHE A 38 -4.28 -15.46 11.86
CA PHE A 38 -4.60 -15.09 10.49
C PHE A 38 -3.37 -15.26 9.57
N ALA A 39 -2.20 -14.86 10.02
CA ALA A 39 -0.96 -15.02 9.27
C ALA A 39 -0.57 -16.50 9.07
N GLU A 40 -0.78 -17.32 10.10
CA GLU A 40 -0.59 -18.77 10.02
C GLU A 40 -1.54 -19.40 8.98
N MET A 41 -2.83 -19.05 9.02
CA MET A 41 -3.81 -19.49 8.03
C MET A 41 -3.42 -19.00 6.62
N MET A 42 -3.02 -17.74 6.50
CA MET A 42 -2.59 -17.14 5.23
C MET A 42 -1.41 -17.91 4.62
N ALA A 43 -0.44 -18.34 5.44
CA ALA A 43 0.72 -19.10 5.00
C ALA A 43 0.36 -20.47 4.41
N THR A 44 -0.81 -21.03 4.77
CA THR A 44 -1.31 -22.31 4.22
C THR A 44 -2.00 -22.16 2.86
N ALA A 45 -2.31 -20.93 2.43
CA ALA A 45 -3.03 -20.70 1.20
C ALA A 45 -2.17 -21.05 -0.03
N ALA A 46 -2.70 -21.93 -0.89
CA ALA A 46 -1.97 -22.42 -2.06
C ALA A 46 -2.07 -21.49 -3.28
N VAL A 47 -3.14 -20.71 -3.40
CA VAL A 47 -3.44 -19.87 -4.57
C VAL A 47 -3.46 -18.39 -4.22
N ALA A 48 -4.07 -18.03 -3.08
CA ALA A 48 -4.27 -16.64 -2.67
C ALA A 48 -2.98 -15.94 -2.21
N VAL A 49 -1.90 -16.70 -2.00
CA VAL A 49 -0.62 -16.18 -1.52
C VAL A 49 0.50 -16.55 -2.50
N PRO A 50 1.37 -15.60 -2.87
CA PRO A 50 2.53 -15.86 -3.73
C PRO A 50 3.43 -16.95 -3.15
N GLN A 51 4.13 -17.66 -4.03
CA GLN A 51 4.97 -18.80 -3.66
C GLN A 51 6.02 -18.46 -2.58
N HIS A 52 6.58 -17.28 -2.63
CA HIS A 52 7.62 -16.85 -1.69
C HIS A 52 7.12 -16.65 -0.24
N LEU A 53 5.80 -16.57 -0.01
CA LEU A 53 5.16 -16.45 1.30
C LEU A 53 4.56 -17.77 1.81
N ARG A 54 4.41 -18.78 0.94
CA ARG A 54 3.78 -20.06 1.32
C ARG A 54 4.62 -20.81 2.34
N GLY A 55 3.98 -21.29 3.39
CA GLY A 55 4.64 -21.99 4.49
C GLY A 55 5.49 -21.10 5.39
N LYS A 56 5.39 -19.78 5.25
CA LYS A 56 6.19 -18.81 6.01
C LYS A 56 5.28 -17.88 6.84
N PRO A 57 4.78 -18.34 7.98
CA PRO A 57 3.85 -17.56 8.79
C PRO A 57 4.46 -16.24 9.30
N GLY A 58 5.77 -16.20 9.57
CA GLY A 58 6.44 -14.96 9.98
C GLY A 58 6.46 -13.90 8.88
N ASP A 59 6.74 -14.27 7.63
CA ASP A 59 6.69 -13.36 6.49
C ASP A 59 5.24 -12.90 6.23
N CYS A 60 4.27 -13.82 6.33
CA CYS A 60 2.86 -13.50 6.24
C CYS A 60 2.42 -12.53 7.35
N LEU A 61 2.93 -12.71 8.59
CA LEU A 61 2.65 -11.80 9.70
C LEU A 61 3.12 -10.36 9.38
N ALA A 62 4.33 -10.21 8.83
CA ALA A 62 4.83 -8.91 8.42
C ALA A 62 3.93 -8.23 7.38
N ILE A 63 3.43 -9.01 6.39
CA ILE A 63 2.49 -8.51 5.39
C ILE A 63 1.15 -8.12 6.00
N VAL A 64 0.60 -8.93 6.92
CA VAL A 64 -0.67 -8.64 7.60
C VAL A 64 -0.56 -7.36 8.41
N MET A 65 0.53 -7.18 9.15
CA MET A 65 0.80 -5.97 9.93
C MET A 65 0.90 -4.72 9.03
N GLN A 66 1.63 -4.83 7.92
CA GLN A 66 1.77 -3.75 6.96
C GLN A 66 0.44 -3.39 6.28
N ALA A 67 -0.33 -4.41 5.86
CA ALA A 67 -1.64 -4.22 5.25
C ALA A 67 -2.62 -3.54 6.22
N THR A 68 -2.59 -3.94 7.50
CA THR A 68 -3.41 -3.31 8.54
C THR A 68 -3.06 -1.83 8.71
N GLN A 69 -1.76 -1.50 8.71
CA GLN A 69 -1.31 -0.11 8.81
C GLN A 69 -1.78 0.75 7.61
N TRP A 70 -1.87 0.15 6.43
CA TRP A 70 -2.36 0.81 5.23
C TRP A 70 -3.88 0.77 5.05
N GLY A 71 -4.61 0.09 5.95
CA GLY A 71 -6.05 -0.13 5.82
C GLY A 71 -6.44 -1.01 4.62
N MET A 72 -5.53 -1.87 4.17
CA MET A 72 -5.68 -2.70 2.98
C MET A 72 -5.90 -4.17 3.31
N ASN A 73 -6.49 -4.92 2.37
CA ASN A 73 -6.63 -6.36 2.50
C ASN A 73 -5.27 -7.07 2.42
N PRO A 74 -4.88 -7.89 3.44
CA PRO A 74 -3.58 -8.55 3.48
C PRO A 74 -3.29 -9.45 2.29
N PHE A 75 -4.28 -10.16 1.75
CA PHE A 75 -4.10 -11.00 0.56
C PHE A 75 -3.81 -10.16 -0.69
N ALA A 76 -4.47 -9.00 -0.84
CA ALA A 76 -4.22 -8.09 -1.95
C ALA A 76 -2.81 -7.49 -1.86
N VAL A 77 -2.36 -7.12 -0.66
CA VAL A 77 -0.99 -6.65 -0.42
C VAL A 77 0.02 -7.75 -0.72
N ALA A 78 -0.21 -8.98 -0.25
CA ALA A 78 0.66 -10.12 -0.50
C ALA A 78 0.88 -10.38 -1.99
N GLN A 79 -0.19 -10.31 -2.81
CA GLN A 79 -0.12 -10.51 -4.26
C GLN A 79 0.73 -9.46 -4.98
N LYS A 80 1.00 -8.33 -4.32
CA LYS A 80 1.80 -7.22 -4.83
C LYS A 80 3.19 -7.14 -4.20
N THR A 81 3.65 -8.25 -3.60
CA THR A 81 5.00 -8.39 -3.07
C THR A 81 5.89 -9.19 -4.01
N HIS A 82 7.17 -8.88 -3.96
CA HIS A 82 8.22 -9.65 -4.61
C HIS A 82 9.38 -9.85 -3.64
N PHE A 83 10.21 -10.86 -3.91
CA PHE A 83 11.35 -11.18 -3.07
C PHE A 83 12.64 -11.07 -3.91
N VAL A 84 13.47 -10.12 -3.56
CA VAL A 84 14.74 -9.84 -4.26
C VAL A 84 15.86 -9.65 -3.24
N ASN A 85 16.96 -10.32 -3.44
CA ASN A 85 18.17 -10.20 -2.61
C ASN A 85 17.92 -10.33 -1.09
N GLY A 86 17.02 -11.23 -0.70
CA GLY A 86 16.72 -11.46 0.73
C GLY A 86 15.74 -10.46 1.35
N ALA A 87 15.18 -9.55 0.58
CA ALA A 87 14.22 -8.55 1.05
C ALA A 87 12.87 -8.67 0.34
N ILE A 88 11.80 -8.39 1.08
CA ILE A 88 10.45 -8.24 0.52
C ILE A 88 10.33 -6.81 -0.02
N GLY A 89 9.98 -6.68 -1.29
CA GLY A 89 9.61 -5.42 -1.93
C GLY A 89 8.13 -5.39 -2.30
N TYR A 90 7.64 -4.20 -2.60
CA TYR A 90 6.26 -3.97 -3.03
C TYR A 90 6.24 -3.44 -4.46
N GLU A 91 5.26 -3.88 -5.26
CA GLU A 91 5.07 -3.36 -6.60
C GLU A 91 4.74 -1.86 -6.59
N ALA A 92 5.26 -1.13 -7.57
CA ALA A 92 5.05 0.32 -7.69
C ALA A 92 3.57 0.72 -7.71
N GLN A 93 2.70 -0.12 -8.27
CA GLN A 93 1.26 0.12 -8.28
C GLN A 93 0.66 0.14 -6.87
N LEU A 94 1.11 -0.77 -5.99
CA LEU A 94 0.66 -0.80 -4.60
C LEU A 94 1.17 0.43 -3.84
N VAL A 95 2.45 0.78 -4.01
CA VAL A 95 3.05 1.97 -3.38
C VAL A 95 2.30 3.23 -3.82
N ASN A 96 2.00 3.36 -5.10
CA ASN A 96 1.20 4.47 -5.62
C ASN A 96 -0.18 4.56 -4.94
N ALA A 97 -0.91 3.45 -4.86
CA ALA A 97 -2.22 3.41 -4.22
C ALA A 97 -2.14 3.82 -2.73
N VAL A 98 -1.15 3.29 -2.00
CA VAL A 98 -0.93 3.63 -0.57
C VAL A 98 -0.65 5.12 -0.40
N VAL A 99 0.23 5.70 -1.22
CA VAL A 99 0.58 7.13 -1.13
C VAL A 99 -0.64 8.01 -1.42
N GLN A 100 -1.43 7.67 -2.43
CA GLN A 100 -2.65 8.43 -2.76
C GLN A 100 -3.70 8.32 -1.66
N GLU A 101 -3.97 7.12 -1.13
CA GLU A 101 -4.92 6.89 -0.05
C GLU A 101 -4.49 7.55 1.27
N SER A 102 -3.19 7.61 1.55
CA SER A 102 -2.67 8.29 2.75
C SER A 102 -2.93 9.79 2.75
N GLY A 103 -3.22 10.36 1.56
CA GLY A 103 -3.37 11.78 1.34
C GLY A 103 -2.07 12.57 1.64
N ALA A 104 -0.91 11.95 1.48
CA ALA A 104 0.37 12.62 1.59
C ALA A 104 0.64 13.57 0.42
N ILE A 105 -0.04 13.35 -0.69
CA ILE A 105 0.05 14.18 -1.90
C ILE A 105 -1.32 14.73 -2.28
N ASP A 106 -1.32 15.90 -2.89
CA ASP A 106 -2.49 16.52 -3.48
C ASP A 106 -2.55 16.17 -4.98
N GLY A 107 -3.60 15.43 -5.38
CA GLY A 107 -3.79 14.99 -6.76
C GLY A 107 -3.07 13.68 -7.07
N ARG A 108 -2.25 13.67 -8.10
CA ARG A 108 -1.62 12.47 -8.65
C ARG A 108 -0.12 12.63 -8.82
N PHE A 109 0.59 11.53 -9.08
CA PHE A 109 1.97 11.56 -9.53
C PHE A 109 2.10 12.15 -10.94
N HIS A 110 3.15 12.92 -11.15
CA HIS A 110 3.56 13.48 -12.41
C HIS A 110 4.83 12.79 -12.88
N TYR A 111 4.96 12.58 -14.18
CA TYR A 111 6.10 11.90 -14.80
C TYR A 111 6.71 12.80 -15.87
N GLU A 112 8.02 12.91 -15.84
CA GLU A 112 8.77 13.56 -16.90
C GLU A 112 9.79 12.58 -17.48
N TYR A 113 9.98 12.68 -18.78
CA TYR A 113 10.90 11.83 -19.52
C TYR A 113 11.88 12.71 -20.30
N GLN A 114 13.13 12.28 -20.39
CA GLN A 114 14.16 12.90 -21.20
C GLN A 114 15.03 11.86 -21.88
N GLY A 115 15.66 12.25 -23.01
CA GLY A 115 16.48 11.34 -23.81
C GLY A 115 15.66 10.38 -24.65
N ASP A 116 16.35 9.49 -25.34
CA ASP A 116 15.78 8.47 -26.21
C ASP A 116 16.57 7.15 -26.14
N GLY A 117 15.96 6.08 -26.65
CA GLY A 117 16.60 4.76 -26.70
C GLY A 117 17.20 4.32 -25.36
N ALA A 118 18.47 3.92 -25.37
CA ALA A 118 19.18 3.49 -24.18
C ALA A 118 19.50 4.63 -23.19
N GLY A 119 19.39 5.88 -23.63
CA GLY A 119 19.64 7.07 -22.82
C GLY A 119 18.39 7.66 -22.16
N ILE A 120 17.24 6.98 -22.28
CA ILE A 120 16.00 7.46 -21.67
C ILE A 120 16.13 7.51 -20.14
N ALA A 121 15.68 8.60 -19.57
CA ALA A 121 15.56 8.77 -18.11
C ALA A 121 14.15 9.27 -17.78
N CYS A 122 13.70 8.93 -16.59
CA CYS A 122 12.40 9.33 -16.04
C CYS A 122 12.60 9.94 -14.66
N ARG A 123 11.80 10.93 -14.31
CA ARG A 123 11.61 11.36 -12.93
C ARG A 123 10.14 11.43 -12.58
N VAL A 124 9.86 11.26 -11.30
CA VAL A 124 8.51 11.31 -10.74
C VAL A 124 8.42 12.46 -9.77
N GLY A 125 7.32 13.17 -9.79
CA GLY A 125 7.05 14.26 -8.86
C GLY A 125 5.60 14.23 -8.40
N ALA A 126 5.34 14.90 -7.29
CA ALA A 126 4.01 15.10 -6.75
C ALA A 126 3.93 16.44 -6.00
N VAL A 127 2.73 16.97 -5.88
CA VAL A 127 2.46 18.08 -4.97
C VAL A 127 2.29 17.48 -3.57
N ILE A 128 3.23 17.75 -2.68
CA ILE A 128 3.12 17.31 -1.29
C ILE A 128 1.99 18.09 -0.61
N ARG A 129 1.23 17.42 0.24
CA ARG A 129 0.10 18.04 0.94
C ARG A 129 0.51 19.35 1.63
N GLY A 130 -0.19 20.41 1.28
CA GLY A 130 0.07 21.76 1.80
C GLY A 130 1.10 22.56 1.02
N GLU A 131 1.73 21.97 0.01
CA GLU A 131 2.59 22.67 -0.94
C GLU A 131 1.79 23.13 -2.19
N ARG A 132 2.36 24.05 -2.96
CA ARG A 132 1.73 24.56 -4.20
C ARG A 132 2.44 24.11 -5.45
N GLU A 133 3.66 23.61 -5.32
CA GLU A 133 4.52 23.23 -6.42
C GLU A 133 4.82 21.74 -6.39
N ILE A 134 5.17 21.19 -7.54
CA ILE A 134 5.56 19.79 -7.67
C ILE A 134 6.96 19.62 -7.11
N THR A 135 7.10 18.77 -6.10
CA THR A 135 8.40 18.28 -5.63
C THR A 135 8.81 17.12 -6.53
N TRP A 136 9.93 17.27 -7.22
CA TRP A 136 10.47 16.26 -8.13
C TRP A 136 11.53 15.40 -7.47
N GLY A 137 11.48 14.10 -7.75
CA GLY A 137 12.56 13.16 -7.45
C GLY A 137 13.72 13.31 -8.44
N GLU A 138 14.77 12.54 -8.19
CA GLU A 138 15.93 12.48 -9.07
C GLU A 138 15.62 11.76 -10.38
N TRP A 139 16.45 12.03 -11.41
CA TRP A 139 16.36 11.35 -12.68
C TRP A 139 16.90 9.92 -12.55
N LEU A 140 16.07 8.93 -12.89
CA LEU A 140 16.43 7.52 -12.99
C LEU A 140 16.62 7.17 -14.46
N LYS A 141 17.77 6.61 -14.81
CA LYS A 141 18.07 6.14 -16.16
C LYS A 141 17.59 4.71 -16.35
N ALA A 142 17.22 4.34 -17.56
CA ALA A 142 16.85 2.96 -17.88
C ALA A 142 18.01 1.95 -17.69
N SER A 143 19.24 2.45 -17.57
CA SER A 143 20.45 1.65 -17.32
C SER A 143 20.74 1.42 -15.84
N ASP A 144 20.06 2.10 -14.92
CA ASP A 144 20.26 2.02 -13.48
C ASP A 144 19.36 0.93 -12.88
#